data_d5c0cccd337dcc938521239554206ae6
#
_entry.id   d5c0cccd337dcc938521239554206ae6
#
_cell.length_a   1.000
_cell.length_b   1.000
_cell.length_c   1.000
_cell.angle_alpha   90.00
_cell.angle_beta   90.00
_cell.angle_gamma   90.00
#
_symmetry.space_group_name_H-M   'P 1'
#
loop_
_entity.id
_entity.type
_entity.pdbx_description
1 polymer ?
#
loop_
_entity_poly.entity_id
_entity_poly.type
_entity_poly.pdbx_seq_one_letter_code
_entity_poly.pdbx_strand_id
1 'polypeptide(L)'
;MNKIAIVTGASQGIGRGIALKLAKEGYDIAFSFFSATQRAEELCAEIQSTTAQRCAMYCVDMRKDGAGAKFVNQVSEEMGVPCVLVNNAGRTRMESILDMTPETVDELINLDLKNYLFCMQAAATQMVRAKISGSIINITSTRAERAYPCDAVYGGVKAALNLSLIHI
;
A
#
# COMPACT_ATOMS: atom_id res chain seq x y z
N MET A 1 7.92 -21.76 -7.06
CA MET A 1 7.49 -20.88 -5.94
C MET A 1 6.35 -20.03 -6.45
N ASN A 2 5.26 -19.89 -5.67
CA ASN A 2 4.18 -18.99 -6.01
C ASN A 2 4.68 -17.53 -5.92
N LYS A 3 4.27 -16.72 -6.89
CA LYS A 3 4.58 -15.29 -6.90
C LYS A 3 3.59 -14.59 -6.00
N ILE A 4 4.07 -13.87 -4.99
CA ILE A 4 3.21 -13.17 -4.01
C ILE A 4 3.28 -11.67 -4.26
N ALA A 5 2.11 -11.03 -4.34
CA ALA A 5 1.97 -9.59 -4.45
C ALA A 5 1.24 -9.03 -3.23
N ILE A 6 1.80 -7.99 -2.64
CA ILE A 6 1.19 -7.21 -1.57
C ILE A 6 0.59 -5.93 -2.16
N VAL A 7 -0.67 -5.63 -1.83
CA VAL A 7 -1.33 -4.36 -2.21
C VAL A 7 -1.92 -3.71 -0.98
N THR A 8 -1.46 -2.52 -0.61
CA THR A 8 -2.04 -1.81 0.53
C THR A 8 -3.32 -1.08 0.13
N GLY A 9 -4.37 -1.12 0.99
CA GLY A 9 -5.62 -0.41 0.76
C GLY A 9 -6.43 -0.90 -0.44
N ALA A 10 -6.53 -2.22 -0.64
CA ALA A 10 -7.11 -2.78 -1.86
C ALA A 10 -8.60 -3.15 -1.79
N SER A 11 -9.31 -2.88 -0.68
CA SER A 11 -10.73 -3.19 -0.59
C SER A 11 -11.62 -2.48 -1.62
N GLN A 12 -11.11 -1.40 -2.25
CA GLN A 12 -11.85 -0.60 -3.23
C GLN A 12 -10.92 0.19 -4.17
N GLY A 13 -11.51 0.83 -5.18
CA GLY A 13 -10.83 1.80 -6.07
C GLY A 13 -9.65 1.22 -6.83
N ILE A 14 -8.57 2.01 -6.93
CA ILE A 14 -7.36 1.66 -7.68
C ILE A 14 -6.71 0.38 -7.13
N GLY A 15 -6.57 0.27 -5.82
CA GLY A 15 -5.96 -0.91 -5.18
C GLY A 15 -6.70 -2.21 -5.50
N ARG A 16 -8.05 -2.19 -5.52
CA ARG A 16 -8.87 -3.34 -5.91
C ARG A 16 -8.60 -3.76 -7.36
N GLY A 17 -8.58 -2.79 -8.27
CA GLY A 17 -8.27 -3.07 -9.68
C GLY A 17 -6.87 -3.66 -9.86
N ILE A 18 -5.88 -3.15 -9.13
CA ILE A 18 -4.51 -3.69 -9.14
C ILE A 18 -4.46 -5.12 -8.60
N ALA A 19 -5.11 -5.40 -7.47
CA ALA A 19 -5.14 -6.74 -6.87
C ALA A 19 -5.76 -7.77 -7.84
N LEU A 20 -6.91 -7.43 -8.45
CA LEU A 20 -7.55 -8.29 -9.46
C LEU A 20 -6.67 -8.53 -10.69
N LYS A 21 -6.00 -7.48 -11.18
CA LYS A 21 -5.10 -7.62 -12.33
C LYS A 21 -3.91 -8.52 -12.02
N LEU A 22 -3.25 -8.32 -10.86
CA LEU A 22 -2.14 -9.16 -10.44
C LEU A 22 -2.55 -10.62 -10.22
N ALA A 23 -3.73 -10.87 -9.65
CA ALA A 23 -4.27 -12.23 -9.52
C ALA A 23 -4.44 -12.92 -10.88
N LYS A 24 -4.97 -12.20 -11.88
CA LYS A 24 -5.09 -12.70 -13.26
C LYS A 24 -3.73 -12.97 -13.93
N GLU A 25 -2.68 -12.28 -13.51
CA GLU A 25 -1.30 -12.52 -13.96
C GLU A 25 -0.58 -13.63 -13.17
N GLY A 26 -1.30 -14.34 -12.32
CA GLY A 26 -0.78 -15.51 -11.60
C GLY A 26 -0.09 -15.21 -10.27
N TYR A 27 -0.35 -14.06 -9.65
CA TYR A 27 0.15 -13.74 -8.32
C TYR A 27 -0.84 -14.15 -7.25
N ASP A 28 -0.39 -14.81 -6.19
CA ASP A 28 -1.10 -14.88 -4.93
C ASP A 28 -1.19 -13.49 -4.32
N ILE A 29 -2.34 -13.09 -3.80
CA ILE A 29 -2.60 -11.73 -3.36
C ILE A 29 -2.71 -11.67 -1.83
N ALA A 30 -1.91 -10.79 -1.23
CA ALA A 30 -2.10 -10.31 0.13
C ALA A 30 -2.47 -8.83 0.07
N PHE A 31 -3.53 -8.40 0.72
CA PHE A 31 -3.88 -7.00 0.72
C PHE A 31 -4.35 -6.48 2.08
N SER A 32 -4.09 -5.20 2.34
CA SER A 32 -4.61 -4.54 3.52
C SER A 32 -5.89 -3.76 3.23
N PHE A 33 -6.74 -3.66 4.25
CA PHE A 33 -7.90 -2.77 4.31
C PHE A 33 -8.02 -2.20 5.73
N PHE A 34 -8.84 -1.18 5.94
CA PHE A 34 -9.04 -0.62 7.28
C PHE A 34 -10.46 -0.84 7.82
N SER A 35 -11.48 -0.32 7.16
CA SER A 35 -12.86 -0.31 7.67
C SER A 35 -13.89 -0.99 6.74
N ALA A 36 -13.51 -1.30 5.50
CA ALA A 36 -14.41 -1.84 4.50
C ALA A 36 -14.36 -3.38 4.44
N THR A 37 -14.71 -4.05 5.55
CA THR A 37 -14.61 -5.52 5.69
C THR A 37 -15.37 -6.25 4.61
N GLN A 38 -16.65 -5.93 4.41
CA GLN A 38 -17.46 -6.56 3.37
C GLN A 38 -16.84 -6.47 1.97
N ARG A 39 -16.32 -5.30 1.59
CA ARG A 39 -15.65 -5.12 0.29
C ARG A 39 -14.35 -5.91 0.18
N ALA A 40 -13.66 -6.10 1.30
CA ALA A 40 -12.45 -6.93 1.34
C ALA A 40 -12.79 -8.42 1.16
N GLU A 41 -13.85 -8.89 1.79
CA GLU A 41 -14.39 -10.26 1.62
C GLU A 41 -14.84 -10.50 0.17
N GLU A 42 -15.58 -9.55 -0.42
CA GLU A 42 -16.00 -9.58 -1.82
C GLU A 42 -14.80 -9.67 -2.78
N LEU A 43 -13.73 -8.91 -2.52
CA LEU A 43 -12.51 -8.98 -3.35
C LEU A 43 -11.84 -10.35 -3.23
N CYS A 44 -11.69 -10.90 -2.02
CA CYS A 44 -11.14 -12.24 -1.83
C CYS A 44 -11.96 -13.30 -2.56
N ALA A 45 -13.28 -13.27 -2.41
CA ALA A 45 -14.19 -14.21 -3.07
C ALA A 45 -14.10 -14.11 -4.60
N GLU A 46 -14.02 -12.88 -5.15
CA GLU A 46 -13.86 -12.66 -6.59
C GLU A 46 -12.53 -13.23 -7.11
N ILE A 47 -11.41 -12.97 -6.42
CA ILE A 47 -10.11 -13.52 -6.82
C ILE A 47 -10.14 -15.05 -6.80
N GLN A 48 -10.65 -15.67 -5.73
CA GLN A 48 -10.70 -17.12 -5.58
C GLN A 48 -11.64 -17.80 -6.57
N SER A 49 -12.72 -17.12 -6.97
CA SER A 49 -13.68 -17.68 -7.95
C SER A 49 -13.26 -17.50 -9.40
N THR A 50 -12.43 -16.48 -9.70
CA THR A 50 -12.04 -16.14 -11.08
C THR A 50 -10.61 -16.53 -11.42
N THR A 51 -9.81 -16.92 -10.44
CA THR A 51 -8.42 -17.35 -10.60
C THR A 51 -8.09 -18.55 -9.73
N ALA A 52 -6.96 -19.21 -9.97
CA ALA A 52 -6.45 -20.28 -9.12
C ALA A 52 -5.55 -19.75 -7.97
N GLN A 53 -5.51 -18.43 -7.76
CA GLN A 53 -4.57 -17.81 -6.84
C GLN A 53 -5.15 -17.72 -5.42
N ARG A 54 -4.26 -17.81 -4.44
CA ARG A 54 -4.63 -17.55 -3.03
C ARG A 54 -4.87 -16.06 -2.83
N CYS A 55 -5.82 -15.74 -1.97
CA CYS A 55 -6.07 -14.37 -1.54
C CYS A 55 -6.19 -14.30 -0.03
N ALA A 56 -5.43 -13.42 0.61
CA ALA A 56 -5.49 -13.13 2.03
C ALA A 56 -5.71 -11.64 2.26
N MET A 57 -6.59 -11.32 3.22
CA MET A 57 -6.93 -9.95 3.58
C MET A 57 -6.56 -9.65 5.02
N TYR A 58 -6.06 -8.43 5.27
CA TYR A 58 -5.56 -8.00 6.57
C TYR A 58 -6.18 -6.67 6.97
N CYS A 59 -6.80 -6.62 8.14
CA CYS A 59 -7.32 -5.38 8.71
C CYS A 59 -6.17 -4.58 9.33
N VAL A 60 -5.73 -3.51 8.67
CA VAL A 60 -4.57 -2.73 9.07
C VAL A 60 -4.86 -1.24 9.03
N ASP A 61 -4.68 -0.57 10.16
CA ASP A 61 -4.73 0.89 10.22
C ASP A 61 -3.35 1.49 9.88
N MET A 62 -3.18 1.87 8.62
CA MET A 62 -1.92 2.47 8.13
C MET A 62 -1.64 3.89 8.67
N ARG A 63 -2.51 4.46 9.51
CA ARG A 63 -2.23 5.71 10.22
C ARG A 63 -1.34 5.49 11.44
N LYS A 64 -1.24 4.24 11.92
CA LYS A 64 -0.43 3.87 13.07
C LYS A 64 1.02 3.64 12.70
N ASP A 65 1.92 4.11 13.55
CA ASP A 65 3.36 3.92 13.37
C ASP A 65 3.75 2.43 13.25
N GLY A 66 4.54 2.13 12.23
CA GLY A 66 5.06 0.79 11.97
C GLY A 66 4.04 -0.25 11.50
N ALA A 67 2.78 0.16 11.26
CA ALA A 67 1.74 -0.76 10.79
C ALA A 67 2.10 -1.39 9.45
N GLY A 68 2.70 -0.62 8.54
CA GLY A 68 3.12 -1.11 7.23
C GLY A 68 4.18 -2.20 7.30
N ALA A 69 5.24 -2.01 8.09
CA ALA A 69 6.27 -3.03 8.28
C ALA A 69 5.72 -4.30 8.92
N LYS A 70 4.88 -4.16 9.94
CA LYS A 70 4.23 -5.30 10.60
C LYS A 70 3.38 -6.10 9.62
N PHE A 71 2.60 -5.42 8.80
CA PHE A 71 1.78 -6.05 7.77
C PHE A 71 2.62 -6.85 6.77
N VAL A 72 3.67 -6.25 6.20
CA VAL A 72 4.54 -6.94 5.24
C VAL A 72 5.22 -8.15 5.88
N ASN A 73 5.70 -8.04 7.12
CA ASN A 73 6.31 -9.15 7.83
C ASN A 73 5.31 -10.29 8.09
N GLN A 74 4.11 -9.96 8.54
CA GLN A 74 3.04 -10.96 8.73
C GLN A 74 2.70 -11.70 7.44
N VAL A 75 2.56 -10.99 6.33
CA VAL A 75 2.33 -11.64 5.01
C VAL A 75 3.46 -12.61 4.69
N SER A 76 4.70 -12.23 4.94
CA SER A 76 5.84 -13.08 4.62
C SER A 76 5.90 -14.34 5.48
N GLU A 77 5.50 -14.25 6.73
CA GLU A 77 5.40 -15.41 7.64
C GLU A 77 4.29 -16.37 7.21
N GLU A 78 3.13 -15.84 6.80
CA GLU A 78 1.94 -16.64 6.49
C GLU A 78 1.90 -17.15 5.05
N MET A 79 2.38 -16.37 4.09
CA MET A 79 2.25 -16.68 2.66
C MET A 79 3.59 -16.94 1.97
N GLY A 80 4.66 -16.35 2.48
CA GLY A 80 6.00 -16.36 1.91
C GLY A 80 6.46 -14.96 1.46
N VAL A 81 7.74 -14.87 1.06
CA VAL A 81 8.37 -13.59 0.68
C VAL A 81 7.71 -13.00 -0.56
N PRO A 82 7.21 -11.75 -0.50
CA PRO A 82 6.59 -11.11 -1.66
C PRO A 82 7.64 -10.76 -2.73
N CYS A 83 7.26 -10.87 -3.99
CA CYS A 83 8.04 -10.35 -5.11
C CYS A 83 7.45 -9.06 -5.71
N VAL A 84 6.26 -8.65 -5.29
CA VAL A 84 5.65 -7.37 -5.66
C VAL A 84 5.08 -6.71 -4.40
N LEU A 85 5.40 -5.43 -4.22
CA LEU A 85 4.74 -4.56 -3.25
C LEU A 85 4.11 -3.38 -4.00
N VAL A 86 2.82 -3.15 -3.80
CA VAL A 86 2.12 -1.96 -4.26
C VAL A 86 1.65 -1.16 -3.06
N ASN A 87 2.30 -0.05 -2.78
CA ASN A 87 1.85 0.95 -1.83
C ASN A 87 0.77 1.81 -2.47
N ASN A 88 -0.48 1.59 -2.05
CA ASN A 88 -1.66 2.28 -2.58
C ASN A 88 -2.54 2.89 -1.49
N ALA A 89 -2.50 2.35 -0.25
CA ALA A 89 -3.30 2.89 0.85
C ALA A 89 -3.00 4.38 1.07
N GLY A 90 -4.00 5.23 0.95
CA GLY A 90 -3.83 6.66 1.12
C GLY A 90 -5.14 7.39 1.01
N ARG A 91 -5.15 8.63 1.46
CA ARG A 91 -6.28 9.53 1.27
C ARG A 91 -5.80 10.98 1.20
N THR A 92 -6.50 11.79 0.45
CA THR A 92 -6.36 13.24 0.55
C THR A 92 -7.31 13.80 1.62
N ARG A 93 -6.88 14.86 2.28
CA ARG A 93 -7.72 15.71 3.11
C ARG A 93 -7.49 17.15 2.66
N MET A 94 -8.52 17.74 2.08
CA MET A 94 -8.47 19.14 1.66
C MET A 94 -8.77 20.04 2.85
N GLU A 95 -7.77 20.76 3.32
CA GLU A 95 -7.85 21.62 4.48
C GLU A 95 -6.97 22.85 4.29
N SER A 96 -7.48 24.03 4.64
CA SER A 96 -6.69 25.26 4.59
C SER A 96 -5.49 25.16 5.52
N ILE A 97 -4.35 25.71 5.12
CA ILE A 97 -3.18 25.79 6.00
C ILE A 97 -3.46 26.57 7.29
N LEU A 98 -4.46 27.45 7.27
CA LEU A 98 -4.87 28.22 8.43
C LEU A 98 -5.66 27.42 9.47
N ASP A 99 -6.28 26.32 9.04
CA ASP A 99 -7.16 25.48 9.88
C ASP A 99 -6.53 24.13 10.20
N MET A 100 -5.37 23.85 9.63
CA MET A 100 -4.70 22.55 9.75
C MET A 100 -4.23 22.29 11.18
N THR A 101 -4.52 21.10 11.70
CA THR A 101 -4.07 20.67 13.02
C THR A 101 -2.87 19.74 12.95
N PRO A 102 -2.06 19.67 14.02
CA PRO A 102 -0.97 18.70 14.11
C PRO A 102 -1.42 17.26 13.84
N GLU A 103 -2.60 16.87 14.35
CA GLU A 103 -3.16 15.53 14.19
C GLU A 103 -3.47 15.22 12.73
N THR A 104 -3.98 16.19 11.97
CA THR A 104 -4.21 16.03 10.52
C THR A 104 -2.91 15.82 9.78
N VAL A 105 -1.89 16.61 10.11
CA VAL A 105 -0.55 16.49 9.50
C VAL A 105 0.06 15.14 9.80
N ASP A 106 0.07 14.73 11.06
CA ASP A 106 0.62 13.45 11.50
C ASP A 106 -0.09 12.26 10.85
N GLU A 107 -1.42 12.31 10.76
CA GLU A 107 -2.20 11.27 10.11
C GLU A 107 -1.81 11.11 8.63
N LEU A 108 -1.73 12.20 7.87
CA LEU A 108 -1.38 12.16 6.46
C LEU A 108 0.07 11.71 6.23
N ILE A 109 1.01 12.19 7.05
CA ILE A 109 2.41 11.76 6.99
C ILE A 109 2.52 10.27 7.33
N ASN A 110 1.86 9.80 8.36
CA ASN A 110 1.89 8.39 8.74
C ASN A 110 1.30 7.49 7.66
N LEU A 111 0.10 7.84 7.16
CA LEU A 111 -0.62 7.04 6.17
C LEU A 111 0.09 7.02 4.81
N ASP A 112 0.41 8.20 4.27
CA ASP A 112 0.78 8.40 2.87
C ASP A 112 2.29 8.47 2.64
N LEU A 113 3.14 8.51 3.70
CA LEU A 113 4.60 8.53 3.58
C LEU A 113 5.28 7.51 4.48
N LYS A 114 5.19 7.63 5.82
CA LYS A 114 5.95 6.78 6.74
C LYS A 114 5.70 5.29 6.52
N ASN A 115 4.43 4.89 6.47
CA ASN A 115 4.11 3.48 6.26
C ASN A 115 4.46 2.97 4.87
N TYR A 116 4.47 3.82 3.83
CA TYR A 116 5.03 3.47 2.53
C TYR A 116 6.53 3.13 2.64
N LEU A 117 7.32 4.01 3.29
CA LEU A 117 8.76 3.80 3.49
C LEU A 117 9.03 2.51 4.27
N PHE A 118 8.28 2.24 5.32
CA PHE A 118 8.47 1.03 6.12
C PHE A 118 7.95 -0.25 5.45
N CYS A 119 6.90 -0.17 4.63
CA CYS A 119 6.52 -1.29 3.74
C CYS A 119 7.64 -1.58 2.74
N MET A 120 8.21 -0.55 2.10
CA MET A 120 9.33 -0.69 1.17
C MET A 120 10.54 -1.32 1.85
N GLN A 121 10.94 -0.80 3.01
CA GLN A 121 12.07 -1.34 3.77
C GLN A 121 11.87 -2.80 4.11
N ALA A 122 10.70 -3.18 4.65
CA ALA A 122 10.41 -4.56 5.02
C ALA A 122 10.43 -5.49 3.81
N ALA A 123 9.74 -5.12 2.72
CA ALA A 123 9.68 -5.92 1.51
C ALA A 123 11.06 -6.06 0.83
N ALA A 124 11.78 -4.96 0.64
CA ALA A 124 13.11 -4.96 0.04
C ALA A 124 14.11 -5.81 0.85
N THR A 125 14.11 -5.66 2.19
CA THR A 125 14.97 -6.45 3.07
C THR A 125 14.72 -7.95 2.90
N GLN A 126 13.46 -8.36 2.81
CA GLN A 126 13.11 -9.77 2.65
C GLN A 126 13.44 -10.29 1.27
N MET A 127 13.17 -9.52 0.21
CA MET A 127 13.54 -9.85 -1.16
C MET A 127 15.05 -10.07 -1.30
N VAL A 128 15.86 -9.15 -0.73
CA VAL A 128 17.33 -9.26 -0.76
C VAL A 128 17.82 -10.50 0.00
N ARG A 129 17.32 -10.73 1.22
CA ARG A 129 17.71 -11.91 2.01
C ARG A 129 17.35 -13.24 1.34
N ALA A 130 16.18 -13.29 0.70
CA ALA A 130 15.70 -14.46 -0.02
C ALA A 130 16.29 -14.59 -1.44
N LYS A 131 17.07 -13.61 -1.93
CA LYS A 131 17.58 -13.52 -3.29
C LYS A 131 16.47 -13.59 -4.35
N ILE A 132 15.34 -12.94 -4.06
CA ILE A 132 14.19 -12.85 -4.96
C ILE A 132 14.25 -11.51 -5.68
N SER A 133 14.21 -11.56 -7.03
CA SER A 133 13.99 -10.35 -7.83
C SER A 133 12.53 -9.92 -7.70
N GLY A 134 12.30 -8.64 -7.44
CA GLY A 134 10.96 -8.12 -7.21
C GLY A 134 10.81 -6.67 -7.66
N SER A 135 9.59 -6.14 -7.49
CA SER A 135 9.24 -4.77 -7.81
C SER A 135 8.49 -4.10 -6.67
N ILE A 136 8.83 -2.85 -6.42
CA ILE A 136 8.13 -1.99 -5.47
C ILE A 136 7.51 -0.82 -6.23
N ILE A 137 6.20 -0.64 -6.08
CA ILE A 137 5.40 0.35 -6.82
C ILE A 137 4.71 1.24 -5.80
N ASN A 138 4.88 2.56 -5.91
CA ASN A 138 4.16 3.53 -5.11
C ASN A 138 3.10 4.23 -5.97
N ILE A 139 1.85 4.22 -5.50
CA ILE A 139 0.79 5.02 -6.10
C ILE A 139 0.93 6.44 -5.56
N THR A 140 1.36 7.33 -6.43
CA THR A 140 1.53 8.76 -6.15
C THR A 140 0.35 9.57 -6.69
N SER A 141 0.54 10.83 -7.01
CA SER A 141 -0.53 11.73 -7.48
C SER A 141 0.05 12.79 -8.40
N THR A 142 -0.76 13.33 -9.31
CA THR A 142 -0.44 14.57 -10.05
C THR A 142 -0.25 15.78 -9.12
N ARG A 143 -0.76 15.70 -7.88
CA ARG A 143 -0.52 16.72 -6.83
C ARG A 143 0.91 16.73 -6.31
N ALA A 144 1.69 15.69 -6.59
CA ALA A 144 3.12 15.68 -6.33
C ALA A 144 3.91 16.65 -7.22
N GLU A 145 3.34 17.06 -8.35
CA GLU A 145 3.99 17.93 -9.35
C GLU A 145 3.31 19.30 -9.46
N ARG A 146 2.07 19.42 -8.98
CA ARG A 146 1.28 20.65 -9.08
C ARG A 146 0.60 20.97 -7.76
N ALA A 147 0.80 22.20 -7.29
CA ALA A 147 0.11 22.70 -6.10
C ALA A 147 -1.40 22.85 -6.36
N TYR A 148 -2.19 22.44 -5.39
CA TYR A 148 -3.62 22.62 -5.35
C TYR A 148 -4.02 23.42 -4.10
N PRO A 149 -5.07 24.25 -4.16
CA PRO A 149 -5.59 24.90 -2.97
C PRO A 149 -5.97 23.88 -1.89
N CYS A 150 -5.71 24.21 -0.64
CA CYS A 150 -6.07 23.37 0.52
C CYS A 150 -5.47 21.95 0.53
N ASP A 151 -4.31 21.74 -0.09
CA ASP A 151 -3.71 20.42 -0.23
C ASP A 151 -2.20 20.38 0.08
N ALA A 152 -1.76 21.23 0.99
CA ALA A 152 -0.34 21.43 1.27
C ALA A 152 0.38 20.15 1.73
N VAL A 153 -0.22 19.38 2.65
CA VAL A 153 0.44 18.20 3.22
C VAL A 153 0.39 17.03 2.25
N TYR A 154 -0.77 16.72 1.68
CA TYR A 154 -0.89 15.57 0.78
C TYR A 154 -0.01 15.71 -0.48
N GLY A 155 -0.03 16.89 -1.12
CA GLY A 155 0.86 17.17 -2.26
C GLY A 155 2.34 17.02 -1.89
N GLY A 156 2.75 17.59 -0.76
CA GLY A 156 4.12 17.48 -0.24
C GLY A 156 4.54 16.04 0.04
N VAL A 157 3.66 15.25 0.67
CA VAL A 157 3.89 13.82 0.95
C VAL A 157 4.04 13.02 -0.34
N LYS A 158 3.18 13.23 -1.33
CA LYS A 158 3.27 12.52 -2.62
C LYS A 158 4.49 12.95 -3.43
N ALA A 159 4.96 14.20 -3.32
CA ALA A 159 6.24 14.64 -3.88
C ALA A 159 7.44 13.96 -3.19
N ALA A 160 7.41 13.83 -1.86
CA ALA A 160 8.42 13.09 -1.11
C ALA A 160 8.52 11.63 -1.55
N LEU A 161 7.39 10.97 -1.86
CA LEU A 161 7.39 9.61 -2.41
C LEU A 161 8.07 9.50 -3.77
N ASN A 162 7.87 10.48 -4.67
CA ASN A 162 8.55 10.46 -5.97
C ASN A 162 10.08 10.49 -5.80
N LEU A 163 10.59 11.25 -4.84
CA LEU A 163 12.02 11.34 -4.56
C LEU A 163 12.57 10.13 -3.80
N SER A 164 11.73 9.41 -3.06
CA SER A 164 12.16 8.27 -2.24
C SER A 164 12.58 7.04 -3.03
N LEU A 165 12.13 6.91 -4.28
CA LEU A 165 12.35 5.71 -5.10
C LEU A 165 13.75 5.61 -5.71
N ILE A 166 14.49 6.71 -5.78
CA ILE A 166 15.82 6.72 -6.42
C ILE A 166 16.91 6.01 -5.59
N HIS A 167 16.60 5.66 -4.35
CA HIS A 167 17.55 5.13 -3.38
C HIS A 167 17.41 3.62 -3.12
N ILE A 168 16.63 2.91 -3.94
CA ILE A 168 16.40 1.46 -3.78
C ILE A 168 17.06 0.68 -4.90
#